data_68bb49147cabefed8e24d7faac650b83
#
_entry.id   68bb49147cabefed8e24d7faac650b83
#
_cell.length_a   1.000
_cell.length_b   1.000
_cell.length_c   1.000
_cell.angle_alpha   90.00
_cell.angle_beta   90.00
_cell.angle_gamma   90.00
#
_symmetry.space_group_name_H-M   'P 1'
#
loop_
_entity.id
_entity.type
_entity.pdbx_description
1 polymer ?
#
loop_
_entity_poly.entity_id
_entity_poly.type
_entity_poly.pdbx_seq_one_letter_code
_entity_poly.pdbx_strand_id
1 'polypeptide(L)'
;ENITITDKGDNVMTFPLVSDTPTEDAPETGKALIQKIQDAVGNEVTVTALAGSPLKIASVTDGANRVTTLHYTDGRCDRIQTPWQDENSCVRFDYYNEETLYITHEDGRMSKYEYKVFNGYHLLVSASAIEKHVDQQPDKKLADVTYEYSNTNAIDRLPHCITHATVTGTKNGTTLTAANVSYTYGNHMALVKDEISGKTLRYHFNDDGNQVSVDDELGYAMYTRYDRTDDNANAPINHATERSRMQRVVRNLLLDPMCEENSSVWEKSSTGTITRDQSTRQFGLVSYRLTIWSSDCVYVRQAVTLTPGKSYTLSGYVRSSGPRGVMRVAYTVGNETFT
;
A
#
# COMPACT_ATOMS: atom_id res chain seq x y z
N GLU A 1 -31.89 24.09 8.57
CA GLU A 1 -30.51 24.61 8.60
C GLU A 1 -29.58 23.60 7.93
N ASN A 2 -28.52 24.08 7.28
CA ASN A 2 -27.53 23.25 6.59
C ASN A 2 -26.15 23.53 7.15
N ILE A 3 -25.28 22.52 7.10
CA ILE A 3 -23.83 22.63 7.36
C ILE A 3 -23.13 22.76 6.03
N THR A 4 -22.20 23.71 5.90
CA THR A 4 -21.35 23.86 4.72
C THR A 4 -19.90 23.62 5.07
N ILE A 5 -19.20 22.90 4.20
CA ILE A 5 -17.75 22.66 4.29
C ILE A 5 -17.13 23.19 2.99
N THR A 6 -16.14 24.07 3.11
CA THR A 6 -15.38 24.58 1.97
C THR A 6 -13.99 23.94 1.98
N ASP A 7 -13.58 23.37 0.85
CA ASP A 7 -12.24 22.79 0.69
C ASP A 7 -11.19 23.84 0.23
N LYS A 8 -9.94 23.44 0.07
CA LYS A 8 -8.84 24.30 -0.40
C LYS A 8 -8.97 24.76 -1.86
N GLY A 9 -9.87 24.17 -2.63
CA GLY A 9 -10.18 24.50 -4.02
C GLY A 9 -11.43 25.37 -4.14
N ASP A 10 -11.92 25.94 -3.02
CA ASP A 10 -13.16 26.72 -2.93
C ASP A 10 -14.42 25.95 -3.35
N ASN A 11 -14.37 24.60 -3.33
CA ASN A 11 -15.57 23.81 -3.49
C ASN A 11 -16.38 23.81 -2.20
N VAL A 12 -17.66 24.10 -2.30
CA VAL A 12 -18.60 24.15 -1.19
C VAL A 12 -19.47 22.89 -1.17
N MET A 13 -19.39 22.12 -0.10
CA MET A 13 -20.24 20.95 0.15
C MET A 13 -21.31 21.31 1.17
N THR A 14 -22.57 21.02 0.86
CA THR A 14 -23.71 21.30 1.73
C THR A 14 -24.34 20.02 2.22
N PHE A 15 -24.55 19.94 3.53
CA PHE A 15 -25.17 18.82 4.22
C PHE A 15 -26.38 19.30 4.99
N PRO A 16 -27.46 18.49 5.16
CA PRO A 16 -28.55 18.81 6.08
C PRO A 16 -28.04 18.79 7.51
N LEU A 17 -28.58 19.65 8.35
CA LEU A 17 -28.37 19.58 9.80
C LEU A 17 -28.97 18.27 10.31
N VAL A 18 -28.20 17.42 10.93
CA VAL A 18 -28.64 16.15 11.50
C VAL A 18 -28.94 16.35 12.99
N SER A 19 -30.05 15.82 13.46
CA SER A 19 -30.34 15.79 14.90
C SER A 19 -29.40 14.86 15.63
N ASP A 20 -28.88 15.27 16.78
CA ASP A 20 -28.08 14.43 17.67
C ASP A 20 -28.87 13.29 18.34
N THR A 21 -30.22 13.32 18.20
CA THR A 21 -31.10 12.27 18.72
C THR A 21 -31.49 11.31 17.60
N PRO A 22 -31.30 9.99 17.76
CA PRO A 22 -31.79 9.01 16.79
C PRO A 22 -33.32 9.13 16.65
N THR A 23 -33.78 9.16 15.40
CA THR A 23 -35.20 9.07 15.08
C THR A 23 -35.44 7.80 14.27
N GLU A 24 -36.70 7.38 14.12
CA GLU A 24 -37.06 6.22 13.30
C GLU A 24 -36.61 6.38 11.84
N ASP A 25 -36.59 7.63 11.32
CA ASP A 25 -36.15 7.99 9.98
C ASP A 25 -34.60 8.24 9.87
N ALA A 26 -33.91 8.44 10.99
CA ALA A 26 -32.48 8.68 11.07
C ALA A 26 -31.89 7.96 12.30
N PRO A 27 -31.80 6.63 12.24
CA PRO A 27 -31.34 5.82 13.39
C PRO A 27 -29.84 6.00 13.70
N GLU A 28 -29.06 6.56 12.79
CA GLU A 28 -27.64 6.82 12.96
C GLU A 28 -27.37 8.31 13.18
N THR A 29 -26.99 8.66 14.40
CA THR A 29 -26.60 10.04 14.74
C THR A 29 -25.27 10.43 14.11
N GLY A 30 -25.10 11.68 13.73
CA GLY A 30 -23.84 12.23 13.21
C GLY A 30 -23.51 11.87 11.77
N LYS A 31 -24.40 11.20 11.03
CA LYS A 31 -24.24 10.93 9.58
C LYS A 31 -25.23 11.75 8.78
N ALA A 32 -24.74 12.42 7.73
CA ALA A 32 -25.57 13.16 6.79
C ALA A 32 -25.13 12.85 5.35
N LEU A 33 -26.12 12.67 4.45
CA LEU A 33 -25.86 12.61 3.03
C LEU A 33 -25.59 14.02 2.50
N ILE A 34 -24.54 14.19 1.70
CA ILE A 34 -24.30 15.43 0.98
C ILE A 34 -25.50 15.77 0.08
N GLN A 35 -25.99 17.02 0.11
CA GLN A 35 -27.11 17.45 -0.73
C GLN A 35 -26.64 18.23 -1.95
N LYS A 36 -25.52 18.93 -1.83
CA LYS A 36 -25.00 19.79 -2.91
C LYS A 36 -23.49 19.90 -2.85
N ILE A 37 -22.88 19.90 -4.01
CA ILE A 37 -21.48 20.29 -4.22
C ILE A 37 -21.47 21.42 -5.22
N GLN A 38 -20.79 22.52 -4.92
CA GLN A 38 -20.60 23.66 -5.82
C GLN A 38 -19.12 23.93 -5.97
N ASP A 39 -18.63 24.06 -7.21
CA ASP A 39 -17.27 24.43 -7.46
C ASP A 39 -17.03 25.96 -7.36
N ALA A 40 -15.77 26.39 -7.42
CA ALA A 40 -15.38 27.80 -7.32
C ALA A 40 -15.95 28.72 -8.43
N VAL A 41 -16.42 28.13 -9.54
CA VAL A 41 -17.00 28.88 -10.67
C VAL A 41 -18.53 28.80 -10.71
N GLY A 42 -19.14 28.15 -9.71
CA GLY A 42 -20.58 28.11 -9.51
C GLY A 42 -21.30 26.94 -10.18
N ASN A 43 -20.59 25.94 -10.75
CA ASN A 43 -21.24 24.70 -11.20
C ASN A 43 -21.72 23.90 -10.01
N GLU A 44 -22.93 23.35 -10.10
CA GLU A 44 -23.55 22.63 -9.01
C GLU A 44 -23.84 21.18 -9.37
N VAL A 45 -23.64 20.30 -8.39
CA VAL A 45 -24.16 18.93 -8.39
C VAL A 45 -25.09 18.78 -7.21
N THR A 46 -26.32 18.37 -7.45
CA THR A 46 -27.34 18.16 -6.40
C THR A 46 -27.55 16.66 -6.20
N VAL A 47 -27.60 16.25 -4.95
CA VAL A 47 -27.86 14.86 -4.54
C VAL A 47 -29.21 14.82 -3.83
N THR A 48 -30.11 13.98 -4.32
CA THR A 48 -31.43 13.75 -3.71
C THR A 48 -31.42 12.43 -2.96
N ALA A 49 -31.83 12.47 -1.70
CA ALA A 49 -31.97 11.28 -0.88
C ALA A 49 -33.18 10.43 -1.29
N LEU A 50 -33.11 9.14 -1.07
CA LEU A 50 -34.23 8.22 -1.25
C LEU A 50 -35.27 8.44 -0.18
N ALA A 51 -36.54 8.55 -0.57
CA ALA A 51 -37.64 8.72 0.35
C ALA A 51 -37.69 7.59 1.42
N GLY A 52 -37.77 7.95 2.70
CA GLY A 52 -37.73 6.99 3.82
C GLY A 52 -36.34 6.37 4.09
N SER A 53 -35.28 6.85 3.42
CA SER A 53 -33.90 6.38 3.62
C SER A 53 -32.91 7.52 3.39
N PRO A 54 -32.78 8.45 4.35
CA PRO A 54 -32.07 9.72 4.17
C PRO A 54 -30.57 9.60 3.90
N LEU A 55 -29.97 8.42 4.11
CA LEU A 55 -28.58 8.13 3.81
C LEU A 55 -28.37 7.39 2.48
N LYS A 56 -29.46 7.12 1.72
CA LYS A 56 -29.36 6.51 0.39
C LYS A 56 -29.63 7.56 -0.69
N ILE A 57 -28.85 7.51 -1.76
CA ILE A 57 -28.98 8.41 -2.90
C ILE A 57 -30.09 7.91 -3.83
N ALA A 58 -31.13 8.72 -4.09
CA ALA A 58 -32.11 8.44 -5.14
C ALA A 58 -31.62 8.94 -6.50
N SER A 59 -31.05 10.14 -6.55
CA SER A 59 -30.54 10.71 -7.79
C SER A 59 -29.41 11.71 -7.56
N VAL A 60 -28.62 11.90 -8.63
CA VAL A 60 -27.59 12.93 -8.72
C VAL A 60 -27.88 13.77 -9.96
N THR A 61 -28.01 15.08 -9.80
CA THR A 61 -28.27 16.04 -10.90
C THR A 61 -27.03 16.92 -11.06
N ASP A 62 -26.48 16.97 -12.25
CA ASP A 62 -25.31 17.82 -12.55
C ASP A 62 -25.71 19.26 -12.95
N GLY A 63 -24.72 20.12 -13.13
CA GLY A 63 -24.91 21.52 -13.50
C GLY A 63 -25.59 21.78 -14.86
N ALA A 64 -25.74 20.76 -15.69
CA ALA A 64 -26.47 20.79 -16.95
C ALA A 64 -27.89 20.21 -16.81
N ASN A 65 -28.38 19.99 -15.58
CA ASN A 65 -29.65 19.36 -15.25
C ASN A 65 -29.79 17.91 -15.75
N ARG A 66 -28.70 17.21 -15.94
CA ARG A 66 -28.71 15.79 -16.31
C ARG A 66 -28.83 14.96 -15.03
N VAL A 67 -29.81 14.05 -15.00
CA VAL A 67 -30.13 13.27 -13.81
C VAL A 67 -29.64 11.83 -13.95
N THR A 68 -28.78 11.40 -13.07
CA THR A 68 -28.44 9.99 -12.86
C THR A 68 -29.29 9.44 -11.72
N THR A 69 -30.03 8.37 -11.95
CA THR A 69 -30.97 7.77 -10.99
C THR A 69 -30.41 6.45 -10.46
N LEU A 70 -30.55 6.23 -9.15
CA LEU A 70 -30.23 4.96 -8.49
C LEU A 70 -31.54 4.26 -8.11
N HIS A 71 -31.66 3.01 -8.49
CA HIS A 71 -32.82 2.17 -8.19
C HIS A 71 -32.45 1.15 -7.11
N TYR A 72 -33.44 0.78 -6.30
CA TYR A 72 -33.23 -0.10 -5.15
C TYR A 72 -34.29 -1.20 -5.12
N THR A 73 -33.84 -2.43 -4.86
CA THR A 73 -34.70 -3.59 -4.57
C THR A 73 -34.23 -4.20 -3.25
N ASP A 74 -35.15 -4.49 -2.34
CA ASP A 74 -34.87 -5.04 -1.00
C ASP A 74 -33.78 -4.25 -0.22
N GLY A 75 -33.80 -2.93 -0.38
CA GLY A 75 -32.88 -2.03 0.31
C GLY A 75 -31.44 -1.99 -0.28
N ARG A 76 -31.14 -2.71 -1.34
CA ARG A 76 -29.85 -2.70 -2.07
C ARG A 76 -30.00 -2.00 -3.41
N CYS A 77 -28.98 -1.24 -3.81
CA CYS A 77 -28.95 -0.62 -5.14
C CYS A 77 -28.83 -1.71 -6.20
N ASP A 78 -29.79 -1.83 -7.08
CA ASP A 78 -29.81 -2.83 -8.15
C ASP A 78 -29.47 -2.25 -9.54
N ARG A 79 -29.53 -0.91 -9.69
CA ARG A 79 -29.29 -0.25 -10.96
C ARG A 79 -28.89 1.20 -10.81
N ILE A 80 -27.93 1.64 -11.64
CA ILE A 80 -27.58 3.05 -11.82
C ILE A 80 -27.82 3.40 -13.29
N GLN A 81 -28.66 4.40 -13.54
CA GLN A 81 -29.10 4.81 -14.87
C GLN A 81 -28.75 6.28 -15.12
N THR A 82 -27.99 6.55 -16.15
CA THR A 82 -27.69 7.91 -16.62
C THR A 82 -28.79 8.44 -17.56
N PRO A 83 -28.88 9.77 -17.83
CA PRO A 83 -29.98 10.37 -18.61
C PRO A 83 -30.11 9.84 -20.05
N TRP A 84 -29.04 9.29 -20.59
CA TRP A 84 -29.01 8.76 -21.99
C TRP A 84 -29.10 7.24 -22.07
N GLN A 85 -29.33 6.58 -20.97
CA GLN A 85 -29.45 5.12 -20.89
C GLN A 85 -30.89 4.71 -20.67
N ASP A 86 -31.25 3.57 -21.25
CA ASP A 86 -32.48 2.87 -20.92
C ASP A 86 -32.23 1.77 -19.87
N GLU A 87 -33.27 1.04 -19.53
CA GLU A 87 -33.18 -0.05 -18.56
C GLU A 87 -32.22 -1.17 -18.97
N ASN A 88 -31.91 -1.32 -20.25
CA ASN A 88 -31.09 -2.41 -20.77
C ASN A 88 -29.61 -2.02 -20.92
N SER A 89 -29.32 -0.74 -21.00
CA SER A 89 -27.98 -0.18 -21.21
C SER A 89 -27.36 0.48 -19.98
N CYS A 90 -27.96 0.32 -18.81
CA CYS A 90 -27.48 0.87 -17.54
C CYS A 90 -26.59 -0.12 -16.78
N VAL A 91 -25.88 0.37 -15.76
CA VAL A 91 -25.14 -0.50 -14.83
C VAL A 91 -26.13 -1.21 -13.90
N ARG A 92 -26.03 -2.54 -13.81
CA ARG A 92 -26.88 -3.38 -12.96
C ARG A 92 -26.07 -4.17 -11.97
N PHE A 93 -26.64 -4.34 -10.79
CA PHE A 93 -26.08 -5.12 -9.68
C PHE A 93 -27.03 -6.30 -9.38
N ASP A 94 -26.54 -7.51 -9.58
CA ASP A 94 -27.27 -8.75 -9.27
C ASP A 94 -26.62 -9.41 -8.05
N TYR A 95 -27.28 -9.31 -6.91
CA TYR A 95 -26.87 -9.93 -5.64
C TYR A 95 -27.39 -11.38 -5.64
N TYR A 96 -26.66 -12.27 -6.33
CA TYR A 96 -27.06 -13.66 -6.50
C TYR A 96 -27.23 -14.39 -5.15
N ASN A 97 -26.35 -14.10 -4.20
CA ASN A 97 -26.43 -14.52 -2.81
C ASN A 97 -25.60 -13.57 -1.92
N GLU A 98 -25.43 -13.89 -0.64
CA GLU A 98 -24.64 -13.07 0.29
C GLU A 98 -23.14 -13.03 -0.04
N GLU A 99 -22.65 -14.00 -0.80
CA GLU A 99 -21.24 -14.17 -1.14
C GLU A 99 -20.92 -13.85 -2.61
N THR A 100 -21.91 -13.57 -3.44
CA THR A 100 -21.70 -13.37 -4.89
C THR A 100 -22.49 -12.19 -5.43
N LEU A 101 -21.77 -11.24 -6.04
CA LEU A 101 -22.31 -10.08 -6.73
C LEU A 101 -21.87 -10.12 -8.21
N TYR A 102 -22.81 -9.97 -9.12
CA TYR A 102 -22.55 -9.68 -10.52
C TYR A 102 -22.84 -8.21 -10.81
N ILE A 103 -21.96 -7.59 -11.61
CA ILE A 103 -22.17 -6.25 -12.14
C ILE A 103 -22.17 -6.36 -13.66
N THR A 104 -23.29 -5.97 -14.27
CA THR A 104 -23.39 -5.80 -15.72
C THR A 104 -23.13 -4.32 -16.04
N HIS A 105 -22.11 -4.05 -16.84
CA HIS A 105 -21.76 -2.71 -17.28
C HIS A 105 -22.64 -2.27 -18.47
N GLU A 106 -22.66 -0.98 -18.74
CA GLU A 106 -23.45 -0.37 -19.82
C GLU A 106 -23.15 -0.93 -21.22
N ASP A 107 -21.93 -1.42 -21.44
CA ASP A 107 -21.49 -2.04 -22.70
C ASP A 107 -21.73 -3.57 -22.75
N GLY A 108 -22.44 -4.11 -21.76
CA GLY A 108 -22.77 -5.52 -21.65
C GLY A 108 -21.65 -6.40 -21.06
N ARG A 109 -20.46 -5.85 -20.78
CA ARG A 109 -19.42 -6.58 -20.04
C ARG A 109 -19.90 -6.88 -18.63
N MET A 110 -19.41 -7.97 -18.08
CA MET A 110 -19.79 -8.38 -16.73
C MET A 110 -18.58 -8.54 -15.84
N SER A 111 -18.77 -8.19 -14.58
CA SER A 111 -17.83 -8.48 -13.48
C SER A 111 -18.51 -9.35 -12.45
N LYS A 112 -17.77 -10.30 -11.89
CA LYS A 112 -18.21 -11.14 -10.77
C LYS A 112 -17.31 -10.90 -9.58
N TYR A 113 -17.91 -10.68 -8.42
CA TYR A 113 -17.22 -10.52 -7.15
C TYR A 113 -17.64 -11.63 -6.21
N GLU A 114 -16.68 -12.36 -5.67
CA GLU A 114 -16.92 -13.44 -4.72
C GLU A 114 -16.33 -13.08 -3.36
N TYR A 115 -17.14 -13.26 -2.33
CA TYR A 115 -16.81 -12.98 -0.95
C TYR A 115 -16.81 -14.26 -0.13
N LYS A 116 -16.09 -14.27 0.98
CA LYS A 116 -16.18 -15.31 2.01
C LYS A 116 -16.28 -14.66 3.37
N VAL A 117 -17.00 -15.31 4.27
CA VAL A 117 -17.13 -14.87 5.65
C VAL A 117 -15.95 -15.41 6.46
N PHE A 118 -15.16 -14.50 7.04
CA PHE A 118 -14.09 -14.79 7.99
C PHE A 118 -14.37 -14.05 9.30
N ASN A 119 -14.59 -14.78 10.39
CA ASN A 119 -14.87 -14.21 11.71
C ASN A 119 -15.98 -13.13 11.71
N GLY A 120 -17.02 -13.32 10.90
CA GLY A 120 -18.15 -12.38 10.77
C GLY A 120 -17.94 -11.24 9.78
N TYR A 121 -16.80 -11.17 9.09
CA TYR A 121 -16.53 -10.17 8.05
C TYR A 121 -16.61 -10.80 6.66
N HIS A 122 -17.28 -10.13 5.73
CA HIS A 122 -17.31 -10.51 4.31
C HIS A 122 -16.05 -9.96 3.62
N LEU A 123 -15.11 -10.83 3.29
CA LEU A 123 -13.87 -10.47 2.59
C LEU A 123 -13.95 -10.86 1.13
N LEU A 124 -13.53 -9.96 0.24
CA LEU A 124 -13.45 -10.21 -1.21
C LEU A 124 -12.35 -11.23 -1.50
N VAL A 125 -12.71 -12.39 -2.04
CA VAL A 125 -11.75 -13.46 -2.38
C VAL A 125 -11.48 -13.58 -3.88
N SER A 126 -12.39 -13.08 -4.73
CA SER A 126 -12.19 -13.05 -6.18
C SER A 126 -12.91 -11.86 -6.80
N ALA A 127 -12.28 -11.25 -7.80
CA ALA A 127 -12.88 -10.26 -8.69
C ALA A 127 -12.54 -10.66 -10.13
N SER A 128 -13.56 -11.00 -10.91
CA SER A 128 -13.39 -11.56 -12.26
C SER A 128 -14.09 -10.69 -13.32
N ALA A 129 -13.44 -10.50 -14.47
CA ALA A 129 -14.12 -10.14 -15.68
C ALA A 129 -14.63 -11.44 -16.33
N ILE A 130 -15.90 -11.49 -16.64
CA ILE A 130 -16.56 -12.70 -17.17
C ILE A 130 -17.31 -12.43 -18.46
N GLU A 131 -17.40 -13.47 -19.27
CA GLU A 131 -18.36 -13.58 -20.38
C GLU A 131 -19.44 -14.56 -19.90
N LYS A 132 -20.68 -14.05 -19.70
CA LYS A 132 -21.79 -14.88 -19.25
C LYS A 132 -22.22 -15.82 -20.35
N HIS A 133 -22.21 -17.11 -20.09
CA HIS A 133 -22.75 -18.09 -21.01
C HIS A 133 -24.27 -18.14 -20.93
N VAL A 134 -24.90 -18.17 -22.10
CA VAL A 134 -26.32 -18.56 -22.30
C VAL A 134 -26.31 -20.09 -22.27
N ASP A 135 -27.27 -20.75 -21.66
CA ASP A 135 -27.44 -22.21 -21.65
C ASP A 135 -26.64 -23.02 -20.61
N GLN A 136 -26.75 -22.66 -19.32
CA GLN A 136 -26.26 -23.47 -18.18
C GLN A 136 -24.74 -23.87 -18.21
N GLN A 137 -23.96 -23.34 -19.14
CA GLN A 137 -22.52 -23.49 -19.13
C GLN A 137 -21.93 -22.55 -18.05
N PRO A 138 -20.84 -22.92 -17.40
CA PRO A 138 -20.19 -22.04 -16.44
C PRO A 138 -19.68 -20.77 -17.13
N ASP A 139 -19.81 -19.64 -16.43
CA ASP A 139 -19.30 -18.35 -16.91
C ASP A 139 -17.82 -18.46 -17.27
N LYS A 140 -17.44 -17.93 -18.43
CA LYS A 140 -16.06 -17.95 -18.88
C LYS A 140 -15.31 -16.77 -18.27
N LYS A 141 -14.33 -17.06 -17.42
CA LYS A 141 -13.45 -16.04 -16.88
C LYS A 141 -12.48 -15.54 -17.95
N LEU A 142 -12.48 -14.24 -18.18
CA LEU A 142 -11.53 -13.54 -19.08
C LEU A 142 -10.31 -13.07 -18.33
N ALA A 143 -10.51 -12.56 -17.12
CA ALA A 143 -9.48 -12.18 -16.17
C ALA A 143 -10.00 -12.41 -14.76
N ASP A 144 -9.11 -12.69 -13.81
CA ASP A 144 -9.44 -12.94 -12.43
C ASP A 144 -8.35 -12.38 -11.51
N VAL A 145 -8.76 -11.76 -10.42
CA VAL A 145 -7.89 -11.41 -9.30
C VAL A 145 -8.37 -12.18 -8.10
N THR A 146 -7.51 -13.00 -7.51
CA THR A 146 -7.82 -13.77 -6.31
C THR A 146 -7.02 -13.26 -5.12
N TYR A 147 -7.62 -13.32 -3.93
CA TYR A 147 -7.02 -12.89 -2.67
C TYR A 147 -7.07 -14.01 -1.66
N GLU A 148 -5.96 -14.25 -0.97
CA GLU A 148 -5.88 -15.10 0.20
C GLU A 148 -5.64 -14.25 1.44
N TYR A 149 -6.22 -14.66 2.57
CA TYR A 149 -6.17 -13.91 3.82
C TYR A 149 -5.55 -14.74 4.93
N SER A 150 -4.87 -14.10 5.85
CA SER A 150 -4.35 -14.74 7.05
C SER A 150 -5.48 -15.14 7.99
N ASN A 151 -5.53 -16.43 8.36
CA ASN A 151 -6.41 -16.94 9.43
C ASN A 151 -5.78 -16.82 10.81
N THR A 152 -4.53 -16.37 10.89
CA THR A 152 -3.81 -16.30 12.16
C THR A 152 -3.96 -14.91 12.76
N ASN A 153 -4.36 -14.85 14.03
CA ASN A 153 -4.28 -13.67 14.89
C ASN A 153 -2.81 -13.27 15.19
N ALA A 154 -1.88 -13.56 14.29
CA ALA A 154 -0.45 -13.40 14.51
C ALA A 154 -0.01 -11.94 14.63
N ILE A 155 -0.88 -11.01 14.25
CA ILE A 155 -0.74 -9.59 14.53
C ILE A 155 -2.08 -9.14 15.13
N ASP A 156 -2.11 -8.87 16.42
CA ASP A 156 -3.29 -8.51 17.22
C ASP A 156 -4.12 -7.33 16.70
N ARG A 157 -3.69 -6.65 15.64
CA ARG A 157 -4.31 -5.44 15.13
C ARG A 157 -4.91 -5.56 13.72
N LEU A 158 -4.63 -6.62 12.95
CA LEU A 158 -5.09 -6.76 11.56
C LEU A 158 -5.53 -8.19 11.25
N PRO A 159 -6.68 -8.65 11.75
CA PRO A 159 -7.13 -10.05 11.63
C PRO A 159 -7.41 -10.52 10.20
N HIS A 160 -7.38 -9.64 9.19
CA HIS A 160 -7.80 -9.93 7.81
C HIS A 160 -6.82 -9.36 6.77
N CYS A 161 -5.51 -9.47 7.03
CA CYS A 161 -4.51 -9.05 6.05
C CYS A 161 -4.47 -10.00 4.86
N ILE A 162 -4.38 -9.46 3.66
CA ILE A 162 -4.11 -10.22 2.44
C ILE A 162 -2.70 -10.81 2.55
N THR A 163 -2.59 -12.13 2.42
CA THR A 163 -1.29 -12.84 2.38
C THR A 163 -0.84 -13.14 0.98
N HIS A 164 -1.77 -13.22 0.03
CA HIS A 164 -1.47 -13.51 -1.36
C HIS A 164 -2.48 -12.84 -2.30
N ALA A 165 -2.01 -12.33 -3.43
CA ALA A 165 -2.86 -11.83 -4.51
C ALA A 165 -2.33 -12.34 -5.85
N THR A 166 -3.22 -12.95 -6.65
CA THR A 166 -2.88 -13.47 -7.98
C THR A 166 -3.78 -12.85 -9.03
N VAL A 167 -3.17 -12.39 -10.11
CA VAL A 167 -3.89 -11.89 -11.30
C VAL A 167 -3.68 -12.85 -12.45
N THR A 168 -4.77 -13.37 -12.98
CA THR A 168 -4.74 -14.25 -14.16
C THR A 168 -5.55 -13.67 -15.30
N GLY A 169 -5.20 -14.04 -16.52
CA GLY A 169 -5.95 -13.70 -17.71
C GLY A 169 -6.01 -14.89 -18.65
N THR A 170 -7.07 -14.99 -19.46
CA THR A 170 -7.23 -16.05 -20.43
C THR A 170 -7.00 -15.52 -21.85
N LYS A 171 -6.02 -16.11 -22.55
CA LYS A 171 -5.73 -15.81 -23.96
C LYS A 171 -5.74 -17.10 -24.76
N ASN A 172 -6.58 -17.16 -25.80
CA ASN A 172 -6.73 -18.33 -26.66
C ASN A 172 -7.01 -19.65 -25.89
N GLY A 173 -7.85 -19.57 -24.85
CA GLY A 173 -8.16 -20.71 -23.98
C GLY A 173 -7.07 -21.12 -22.97
N THR A 174 -5.94 -20.41 -22.95
CA THR A 174 -4.86 -20.65 -21.99
C THR A 174 -4.90 -19.59 -20.89
N THR A 175 -4.89 -20.01 -19.63
CA THR A 175 -4.77 -19.11 -18.49
C THR A 175 -3.30 -18.75 -18.28
N LEU A 176 -3.03 -17.47 -18.20
CA LEU A 176 -1.70 -16.88 -17.95
C LEU A 176 -1.72 -16.12 -16.63
N THR A 177 -0.70 -16.28 -15.80
CA THR A 177 -0.53 -15.49 -14.58
C THR A 177 0.19 -14.19 -14.94
N ALA A 178 -0.51 -13.07 -14.77
CA ALA A 178 0.01 -11.73 -15.05
C ALA A 178 0.72 -11.10 -13.83
N ALA A 179 0.25 -11.40 -12.62
CA ALA A 179 0.90 -11.01 -11.37
C ALA A 179 0.65 -12.08 -10.31
N ASN A 180 1.63 -12.26 -9.43
CA ASN A 180 1.56 -13.16 -8.29
C ASN A 180 2.38 -12.56 -7.16
N VAL A 181 1.71 -12.06 -6.11
CA VAL A 181 2.32 -11.25 -5.07
C VAL A 181 1.99 -11.84 -3.71
N SER A 182 3.01 -12.07 -2.90
CA SER A 182 2.87 -12.46 -1.50
C SER A 182 3.16 -11.31 -0.55
N TYR A 183 2.49 -11.30 0.59
CA TYR A 183 2.60 -10.27 1.63
C TYR A 183 2.95 -10.95 2.96
N THR A 184 3.95 -10.41 3.63
CA THR A 184 4.32 -10.81 5.00
C THR A 184 4.34 -9.56 5.87
N TYR A 185 3.67 -9.63 7.00
CA TYR A 185 3.53 -8.50 7.92
C TYR A 185 4.37 -8.73 9.17
N GLY A 186 5.02 -7.67 9.62
CA GLY A 186 5.76 -7.59 10.87
C GLY A 186 5.35 -6.37 11.67
N ASN A 187 6.01 -6.13 12.79
CA ASN A 187 5.77 -4.91 13.55
C ASN A 187 6.26 -3.70 12.74
N HIS A 188 5.33 -2.80 12.38
CA HIS A 188 5.57 -1.60 11.56
C HIS A 188 6.23 -1.87 10.21
N MET A 189 6.08 -3.08 9.67
CA MET A 189 6.68 -3.48 8.40
C MET A 189 5.75 -4.38 7.60
N ALA A 190 5.79 -4.24 6.27
CA ALA A 190 5.23 -5.20 5.32
C ALA A 190 6.27 -5.54 4.25
N LEU A 191 6.46 -6.83 4.01
CA LEU A 191 7.20 -7.34 2.86
C LEU A 191 6.22 -7.65 1.75
N VAL A 192 6.51 -7.17 0.55
CA VAL A 192 5.75 -7.43 -0.66
C VAL A 192 6.68 -8.09 -1.66
N LYS A 193 6.43 -9.36 -1.98
CA LYS A 193 7.26 -10.13 -2.90
C LYS A 193 6.49 -10.45 -4.17
N ASP A 194 7.03 -10.08 -5.31
CA ASP A 194 6.58 -10.54 -6.61
C ASP A 194 7.14 -11.94 -6.87
N GLU A 195 6.29 -12.94 -6.82
CA GLU A 195 6.68 -14.35 -6.97
C GLU A 195 7.10 -14.71 -8.40
N ILE A 196 6.74 -13.89 -9.40
CA ILE A 196 7.15 -14.11 -10.80
C ILE A 196 8.59 -13.65 -11.00
N SER A 197 8.92 -12.43 -10.55
CA SER A 197 10.27 -11.86 -10.72
C SER A 197 11.19 -12.17 -9.55
N GLY A 198 10.67 -12.62 -8.41
CA GLY A 198 11.38 -12.83 -7.16
C GLY A 198 11.77 -11.54 -6.43
N LYS A 199 11.38 -10.36 -6.92
CA LYS A 199 11.73 -9.08 -6.30
C LYS A 199 10.90 -8.85 -5.04
N THR A 200 11.57 -8.29 -4.03
CA THR A 200 10.94 -7.95 -2.74
C THR A 200 11.05 -6.45 -2.47
N LEU A 201 9.96 -5.86 -1.99
CA LEU A 201 9.91 -4.51 -1.44
C LEU A 201 9.57 -4.59 0.05
N ARG A 202 10.26 -3.78 0.86
CA ARG A 202 9.97 -3.59 2.27
C ARG A 202 9.33 -2.23 2.49
N TYR A 203 8.18 -2.22 3.12
CA TYR A 203 7.47 -1.02 3.55
C TYR A 203 7.59 -0.89 5.05
N HIS A 204 7.99 0.29 5.52
CA HIS A 204 8.07 0.59 6.94
C HIS A 204 7.05 1.68 7.29
N PHE A 205 6.45 1.53 8.45
CA PHE A 205 5.39 2.40 8.95
C PHE A 205 5.76 2.96 10.32
N ASN A 206 5.26 4.17 10.64
CA ASN A 206 5.32 4.72 11.98
C ASN A 206 4.15 4.21 12.84
N ASP A 207 4.09 4.66 14.10
CA ASP A 207 3.04 4.28 15.06
C ASP A 207 1.63 4.72 14.61
N ASP A 208 1.54 5.76 13.79
CA ASP A 208 0.29 6.25 13.20
C ASP A 208 -0.14 5.46 11.94
N GLY A 209 0.64 4.45 11.51
CA GLY A 209 0.39 3.64 10.33
C GLY A 209 0.79 4.32 9.00
N ASN A 210 1.51 5.44 9.03
CA ASN A 210 1.98 6.11 7.82
C ASN A 210 3.25 5.45 7.30
N GLN A 211 3.35 5.28 5.99
CA GLN A 211 4.53 4.76 5.33
C GLN A 211 5.70 5.74 5.42
N VAL A 212 6.72 5.41 6.20
CA VAL A 212 7.92 6.24 6.39
C VAL A 212 9.05 5.88 5.43
N SER A 213 9.11 4.64 4.97
CA SER A 213 10.04 4.24 3.90
C SER A 213 9.55 3.06 3.10
N VAL A 214 10.07 2.94 1.88
CA VAL A 214 10.03 1.72 1.08
C VAL A 214 11.41 1.49 0.50
N ASP A 215 11.90 0.27 0.60
CA ASP A 215 13.21 -0.12 0.05
C ASP A 215 13.13 -1.48 -0.66
N ASP A 216 14.06 -1.68 -1.58
CA ASP A 216 14.24 -2.95 -2.28
C ASP A 216 15.57 -3.63 -1.90
N GLU A 217 15.75 -4.87 -2.34
CA GLU A 217 16.97 -5.65 -2.12
C GLU A 217 18.22 -5.04 -2.79
N LEU A 218 18.03 -4.13 -3.76
CA LEU A 218 19.10 -3.46 -4.49
C LEU A 218 19.56 -2.17 -3.81
N GLY A 219 18.92 -1.78 -2.70
CA GLY A 219 19.23 -0.59 -1.93
C GLY A 219 18.63 0.69 -2.52
N TYR A 220 17.61 0.56 -3.36
CA TYR A 220 16.74 1.67 -3.71
C TYR A 220 15.83 1.94 -2.54
N ALA A 221 15.74 3.18 -2.10
CA ALA A 221 14.88 3.54 -0.99
C ALA A 221 14.19 4.89 -1.24
N MET A 222 12.95 5.00 -0.78
CA MET A 222 12.18 6.23 -0.74
C MET A 222 11.75 6.46 0.71
N TYR A 223 11.94 7.68 1.19
CA TYR A 223 11.60 8.09 2.55
C TYR A 223 10.53 9.17 2.51
N THR A 224 9.64 9.13 3.47
CA THR A 224 8.62 10.16 3.70
C THR A 224 8.70 10.60 5.15
N ARG A 225 8.78 11.92 5.38
CA ARG A 225 8.70 12.51 6.72
C ARG A 225 7.30 13.09 6.90
N TYR A 226 6.79 12.99 8.11
CA TYR A 226 5.49 13.53 8.51
C TYR A 226 5.66 14.59 9.60
N ASP A 227 4.72 15.53 9.70
CA ASP A 227 4.72 16.59 10.69
C ASP A 227 4.58 16.05 12.11
N ARG A 228 3.79 14.98 12.26
CA ARG A 228 3.62 14.34 13.56
C ARG A 228 4.84 13.48 13.89
N THR A 229 5.51 13.86 14.95
CA THR A 229 6.63 13.11 15.54
C THR A 229 6.38 13.03 17.05
N ASP A 230 7.21 12.30 17.81
CA ASP A 230 7.16 12.26 19.27
C ASP A 230 7.30 13.66 19.87
N ASP A 231 8.04 14.56 19.21
CA ASP A 231 8.22 15.96 19.62
C ASP A 231 7.06 16.88 19.23
N ASN A 232 6.17 16.44 18.33
CA ASN A 232 5.03 17.21 17.81
C ASN A 232 3.76 16.35 17.69
N ALA A 233 3.29 15.82 18.83
CA ALA A 233 2.14 14.95 18.92
C ALA A 233 0.79 15.59 18.50
N ASN A 234 0.73 16.92 18.42
CA ASN A 234 -0.47 17.68 18.05
C ASN A 234 -0.57 17.97 16.55
N ALA A 235 0.45 17.63 15.76
CA ALA A 235 0.41 17.83 14.31
C ALA A 235 -0.56 16.83 13.65
N PRO A 236 -1.06 17.15 12.43
CA PRO A 236 -1.90 16.23 11.66
C PRO A 236 -1.18 14.91 11.37
N ILE A 237 -1.87 13.78 11.61
CA ILE A 237 -1.31 12.43 11.53
C ILE A 237 -0.72 12.13 10.14
N ASN A 238 -1.37 12.59 9.08
CA ASN A 238 -1.06 12.20 7.70
C ASN A 238 -0.41 13.31 6.87
N HIS A 239 0.07 14.39 7.49
CA HIS A 239 0.66 15.50 6.75
C HIS A 239 2.14 15.19 6.46
N ALA A 240 2.42 14.79 5.22
CA ALA A 240 3.78 14.56 4.74
C ALA A 240 4.49 15.89 4.45
N THR A 241 5.61 16.15 5.12
CA THR A 241 6.40 17.39 4.97
C THR A 241 7.53 17.28 3.98
N GLU A 242 8.08 16.07 3.83
CA GLU A 242 9.23 15.82 2.98
C GLU A 242 9.14 14.45 2.34
N ARG A 243 9.49 14.35 1.06
CA ARG A 243 9.79 13.08 0.39
C ARG A 243 11.18 13.15 -0.20
N SER A 244 12.01 12.20 0.16
CA SER A 244 13.33 12.02 -0.40
C SER A 244 13.45 10.66 -1.06
N ARG A 245 14.22 10.61 -2.16
CA ARG A 245 14.42 9.41 -2.96
C ARG A 245 15.91 9.13 -3.05
N MET A 246 16.32 7.95 -2.61
CA MET A 246 17.66 7.46 -2.87
C MET A 246 17.58 6.53 -4.08
N GLN A 247 18.13 6.97 -5.21
CA GLN A 247 18.28 6.13 -6.38
C GLN A 247 19.70 5.55 -6.39
N ARG A 248 19.84 4.27 -6.18
CA ARG A 248 21.11 3.57 -6.44
C ARG A 248 21.13 3.08 -7.87
N VAL A 249 22.13 3.53 -8.61
CA VAL A 249 22.44 3.04 -9.95
C VAL A 249 23.25 1.75 -9.89
N VAL A 250 23.70 1.33 -8.70
CA VAL A 250 24.63 0.20 -8.51
C VAL A 250 24.15 -0.76 -7.43
N ARG A 251 24.25 -2.05 -7.70
CA ARG A 251 24.01 -3.11 -6.72
C ARG A 251 25.01 -2.99 -5.59
N ASN A 252 24.53 -3.02 -4.35
CA ASN A 252 25.42 -3.15 -3.21
C ASN A 252 26.00 -4.58 -3.19
N LEU A 253 27.33 -4.69 -3.24
CA LEU A 253 28.02 -5.96 -3.18
C LEU A 253 28.29 -6.43 -1.75
N LEU A 254 28.19 -5.52 -0.77
CA LEU A 254 28.33 -5.87 0.65
C LEU A 254 27.05 -6.55 1.13
N LEU A 255 27.20 -7.66 1.82
CA LEU A 255 26.15 -8.32 2.58
C LEU A 255 26.05 -7.62 3.93
N ASP A 256 24.84 -7.40 4.44
CA ASP A 256 24.59 -6.64 5.65
C ASP A 256 25.36 -5.30 5.73
N PRO A 257 25.20 -4.40 4.74
CA PRO A 257 25.97 -3.16 4.64
C PRO A 257 25.65 -2.16 5.77
N MET A 258 24.50 -2.35 6.45
CA MET A 258 24.04 -1.54 7.55
C MET A 258 24.42 -2.13 8.93
N CYS A 259 25.10 -3.26 8.97
CA CYS A 259 25.52 -3.98 10.18
C CYS A 259 24.35 -4.37 11.11
N GLU A 260 23.16 -4.50 10.57
CA GLU A 260 21.92 -4.73 11.34
C GLU A 260 21.74 -6.20 11.73
N GLU A 261 22.17 -7.11 10.88
CA GLU A 261 22.21 -8.52 11.19
C GLU A 261 23.50 -8.83 11.97
N ASN A 262 23.40 -9.59 13.03
CA ASN A 262 24.60 -10.05 13.77
C ASN A 262 25.24 -11.24 13.02
N SER A 263 25.52 -11.04 11.74
CA SER A 263 25.93 -12.08 10.82
C SER A 263 27.46 -12.29 10.81
N SER A 264 27.88 -13.49 10.46
CA SER A 264 29.29 -13.86 10.27
C SER A 264 29.86 -13.34 8.94
N VAL A 265 29.11 -12.57 8.16
CA VAL A 265 29.57 -12.04 6.86
C VAL A 265 30.65 -10.98 6.99
N TRP A 266 30.73 -10.32 8.16
CA TRP A 266 31.79 -9.40 8.48
C TRP A 266 32.90 -10.09 9.30
N GLU A 267 34.05 -10.30 8.67
CA GLU A 267 35.24 -10.77 9.37
C GLU A 267 35.76 -9.67 10.30
N LYS A 268 36.05 -10.04 11.54
CA LYS A 268 36.50 -9.14 12.60
C LYS A 268 37.92 -9.49 12.99
N SER A 269 38.76 -8.47 13.23
CA SER A 269 40.10 -8.71 13.77
C SER A 269 40.03 -9.33 15.19
N SER A 270 41.02 -10.12 15.54
CA SER A 270 41.18 -10.69 16.89
C SER A 270 41.76 -9.70 17.87
N THR A 271 42.30 -8.54 17.42
CA THR A 271 42.89 -7.48 18.21
C THR A 271 41.88 -6.40 18.51
N GLY A 272 41.75 -5.98 19.77
CA GLY A 272 40.78 -4.98 20.20
C GLY A 272 39.35 -5.53 20.39
N THR A 273 38.40 -4.61 20.60
CA THR A 273 37.00 -4.95 20.81
C THR A 273 36.14 -4.38 19.66
N ILE A 274 35.24 -5.22 19.11
CA ILE A 274 34.30 -4.83 18.07
C ILE A 274 32.90 -5.13 18.60
N THR A 275 32.11 -4.07 18.81
CA THR A 275 30.74 -4.17 19.30
C THR A 275 29.77 -3.51 18.35
N ARG A 276 28.51 -3.93 18.42
CA ARG A 276 27.40 -3.21 17.76
C ARG A 276 26.97 -2.08 18.65
N ASP A 277 26.93 -0.87 18.10
CA ASP A 277 26.56 0.36 18.80
C ASP A 277 25.26 0.93 18.22
N GLN A 278 24.23 1.05 19.04
CA GLN A 278 22.94 1.63 18.69
C GLN A 278 22.86 3.14 18.96
N SER A 279 23.80 3.66 19.74
CA SER A 279 23.79 5.06 20.16
C SER A 279 24.47 6.01 19.17
N THR A 280 25.40 5.47 18.34
CA THR A 280 26.18 6.25 17.39
C THR A 280 26.06 5.64 16.00
N ARG A 281 25.16 6.18 15.19
CA ARG A 281 24.91 5.72 13.82
C ARG A 281 24.58 6.91 12.91
N GLN A 282 24.90 6.79 11.64
CA GLN A 282 24.51 7.77 10.63
C GLN A 282 23.24 7.31 9.88
N PHE A 283 23.16 6.01 9.59
CA PHE A 283 22.02 5.35 8.94
C PHE A 283 21.78 4.00 9.62
N GLY A 284 20.57 3.45 9.43
CA GLY A 284 20.18 2.17 10.00
C GLY A 284 20.01 2.18 11.52
N LEU A 285 19.93 0.98 12.10
CA LEU A 285 19.69 0.79 13.54
C LEU A 285 20.97 0.66 14.35
N VAL A 286 22.09 0.31 13.70
CA VAL A 286 23.34 -0.08 14.36
C VAL A 286 24.56 0.38 13.56
N SER A 287 25.68 0.56 14.24
CA SER A 287 27.01 0.68 13.64
C SER A 287 28.00 -0.26 14.31
N TYR A 288 29.16 -0.50 13.71
CA TYR A 288 30.28 -1.16 14.39
C TYR A 288 31.12 -0.13 15.13
N ARG A 289 31.28 -0.34 16.43
CA ARG A 289 32.22 0.39 17.29
C ARG A 289 33.50 -0.44 17.47
N LEU A 290 34.61 0.08 16.95
CA LEU A 290 35.91 -0.52 17.06
C LEU A 290 36.70 0.20 18.16
N THR A 291 37.19 -0.55 19.16
CA THR A 291 38.01 -0.02 20.26
C THR A 291 39.39 -0.67 20.22
N ILE A 292 40.42 0.15 20.16
CA ILE A 292 41.81 -0.27 20.06
C ILE A 292 42.43 -0.22 21.48
N TRP A 293 43.12 -1.29 21.86
CA TRP A 293 43.82 -1.40 23.15
C TRP A 293 45.36 -1.39 23.00
N SER A 294 45.88 -1.54 21.79
CA SER A 294 47.31 -1.67 21.48
C SER A 294 47.68 -0.92 20.21
N SER A 295 48.96 -0.97 19.82
CA SER A 295 49.44 -0.42 18.55
C SER A 295 48.95 -1.16 17.29
N ASP A 296 48.23 -2.26 17.47
CA ASP A 296 47.68 -3.06 16.35
C ASP A 296 46.45 -2.44 15.71
N CYS A 297 46.19 -2.83 14.48
CA CYS A 297 44.99 -2.40 13.74
C CYS A 297 43.79 -3.23 14.14
N VAL A 298 42.67 -2.55 14.44
CA VAL A 298 41.34 -3.17 14.58
C VAL A 298 40.55 -2.91 13.29
N TYR A 299 39.98 -3.96 12.72
CA TYR A 299 39.23 -3.85 11.47
C TYR A 299 37.99 -4.75 11.45
N VAL A 300 37.03 -4.36 10.64
CA VAL A 300 35.99 -5.22 10.06
C VAL A 300 36.19 -5.24 8.56
N ARG A 301 36.06 -6.42 7.93
CA ARG A 301 36.20 -6.55 6.48
C ARG A 301 35.20 -7.55 5.91
N GLN A 302 34.93 -7.39 4.64
CA GLN A 302 34.15 -8.33 3.85
C GLN A 302 34.80 -8.51 2.48
N ALA A 303 34.94 -9.76 2.05
CA ALA A 303 35.40 -10.08 0.69
C ALA A 303 34.20 -9.97 -0.28
N VAL A 304 34.41 -9.31 -1.42
CA VAL A 304 33.46 -9.21 -2.52
C VAL A 304 34.12 -9.59 -3.83
N THR A 305 33.36 -10.24 -4.70
CA THR A 305 33.84 -10.58 -6.05
C THR A 305 33.50 -9.46 -7.01
N LEU A 306 34.50 -8.90 -7.67
CA LEU A 306 34.37 -7.85 -8.67
C LEU A 306 34.42 -8.41 -10.08
N THR A 307 33.65 -7.86 -10.99
CA THR A 307 33.70 -8.20 -12.42
C THR A 307 34.70 -7.30 -13.12
N PRO A 308 35.68 -7.84 -13.83
CA PRO A 308 36.62 -7.03 -14.60
C PRO A 308 35.92 -6.08 -15.59
N GLY A 309 36.47 -4.88 -15.77
CA GLY A 309 35.96 -3.88 -16.69
C GLY A 309 34.72 -3.11 -16.19
N LYS A 310 34.28 -3.34 -14.95
CA LYS A 310 33.21 -2.54 -14.31
C LYS A 310 33.80 -1.53 -13.34
N SER A 311 33.12 -0.40 -13.20
CA SER A 311 33.45 0.62 -12.19
C SER A 311 32.69 0.37 -10.91
N TYR A 312 33.37 0.51 -9.78
CA TYR A 312 32.81 0.32 -8.45
C TYR A 312 33.07 1.54 -7.57
N THR A 313 32.16 1.83 -6.67
CA THR A 313 32.31 2.91 -5.69
C THR A 313 32.24 2.33 -4.28
N LEU A 314 33.26 2.59 -3.45
CA LEU A 314 33.20 2.34 -2.02
C LEU A 314 32.80 3.62 -1.30
N SER A 315 31.75 3.55 -0.48
CA SER A 315 31.30 4.65 0.34
C SER A 315 30.94 4.15 1.74
N GLY A 316 31.09 5.01 2.73
CA GLY A 316 30.73 4.71 4.12
C GLY A 316 30.95 5.91 5.02
N TYR A 317 30.48 5.80 6.27
CA TYR A 317 30.67 6.82 7.28
C TYR A 317 31.54 6.28 8.39
N VAL A 318 32.58 7.05 8.73
CA VAL A 318 33.50 6.73 9.82
C VAL A 318 33.56 7.91 10.75
N ARG A 319 33.30 7.67 12.05
CA ARG A 319 33.52 8.63 13.11
C ARG A 319 34.66 8.14 14.01
N SER A 320 35.63 8.97 14.27
CA SER A 320 36.74 8.65 15.16
C SER A 320 36.82 9.67 16.28
N SER A 321 37.04 9.21 17.52
CA SER A 321 37.32 10.03 18.70
C SER A 321 38.82 10.05 19.04
N GLY A 322 39.68 9.41 18.25
CA GLY A 322 41.09 9.21 18.48
C GLY A 322 41.88 9.07 17.17
N PRO A 323 42.67 8.00 17.01
CA PRO A 323 43.48 7.77 15.81
C PRO A 323 42.61 7.71 14.53
N ARG A 324 43.23 7.98 13.38
CA ARG A 324 42.53 8.05 12.11
C ARG A 324 41.81 6.74 11.80
N GLY A 325 40.48 6.79 11.62
CA GLY A 325 39.74 5.73 10.98
C GLY A 325 40.03 5.77 9.46
N VAL A 326 40.31 4.62 8.84
CA VAL A 326 40.60 4.51 7.42
C VAL A 326 39.67 3.48 6.82
N MET A 327 39.08 3.80 5.70
CA MET A 327 38.34 2.87 4.83
C MET A 327 39.25 2.49 3.67
N ARG A 328 39.46 1.19 3.45
CA ARG A 328 40.37 0.67 2.42
C ARG A 328 39.68 -0.34 1.56
N VAL A 329 40.10 -0.40 0.30
CA VAL A 329 39.84 -1.50 -0.63
C VAL A 329 41.17 -2.18 -0.88
N ALA A 330 41.25 -3.46 -0.51
CA ALA A 330 42.33 -4.32 -0.96
C ALA A 330 41.80 -5.25 -2.08
N TYR A 331 42.47 -5.34 -3.21
CA TYR A 331 42.06 -6.22 -4.30
C TYR A 331 43.23 -7.11 -4.76
N THR A 332 42.89 -8.29 -5.26
CA THR A 332 43.85 -9.25 -5.72
C THR A 332 43.66 -9.51 -7.20
N VAL A 333 44.75 -9.44 -7.96
CA VAL A 333 44.81 -9.81 -9.38
C VAL A 333 45.85 -10.89 -9.53
N GLY A 334 45.41 -12.11 -9.87
CA GLY A 334 46.28 -13.27 -9.81
C GLY A 334 46.73 -13.54 -8.36
N ASN A 335 48.06 -13.54 -8.12
CA ASN A 335 48.65 -13.75 -6.80
C ASN A 335 49.13 -12.44 -6.11
N GLU A 336 48.91 -11.31 -6.74
CA GLU A 336 49.33 -10.00 -6.24
C GLU A 336 48.18 -9.27 -5.54
N THR A 337 48.43 -8.74 -4.35
CA THR A 337 47.46 -7.95 -3.58
C THR A 337 47.86 -6.48 -3.57
N PHE A 338 46.90 -5.62 -3.91
CA PHE A 338 47.02 -4.16 -3.92
C PHE A 338 46.12 -3.57 -2.83
N THR A 339 46.54 -2.46 -2.19
CA THR A 339 45.78 -1.75 -1.11
C THR A 339 45.71 -0.27 -1.39
#